data_a6bd19bb85cb56d4fe67c29d1879edab
#
_entry.id   a6bd19bb85cb56d4fe67c29d1879edab
#
_cell.length_a   1.000
_cell.length_b   1.000
_cell.length_c   1.000
_cell.angle_alpha   90.00
_cell.angle_beta   90.00
_cell.angle_gamma   90.00
#
_symmetry.space_group_name_H-M   'P 1'
#
loop_
_entity.id
_entity.type
_entity.pdbx_description
1 polymer ?
#
loop_
_entity_poly.entity_id
_entity_poly.type
_entity_poly.pdbx_seq_one_letter_code
_entity_poly.pdbx_strand_id
1 'polypeptide(L)'
;DDEVSLIGFHKILSDPKFINMCDRGIIPFDKMIDGAIKRYPEYSDAFTFFKDNYLEEITGEIEGMRVLLKKLKQSGFKLYGLTNWSDTIYRVMEKFDIFRLLDGMVISCEEHFIKPEKEIYLRLRDKYGLKPSECLFTDDRMVNVLGAKAIGMEAVLFTTPKEYIFEIERICGIKIEQ
;
A
#
# COMPACT_ATOMS: atom_id res chain seq x y z
N ASP A 1 -0.86 21.09 -26.78
CA ASP A 1 -2.20 20.63 -26.35
C ASP A 1 -2.10 19.34 -25.53
N ASP A 2 -1.18 18.42 -25.83
CA ASP A 2 -1.05 17.16 -25.09
C ASP A 2 -0.60 17.34 -23.63
N GLU A 3 0.27 18.30 -23.35
CA GLU A 3 0.80 18.54 -21.99
C GLU A 3 -0.29 19.08 -21.04
N VAL A 4 -1.14 19.98 -21.52
CA VAL A 4 -2.28 20.51 -20.75
C VAL A 4 -3.31 19.41 -20.47
N SER A 5 -3.51 18.50 -21.42
CA SER A 5 -4.39 17.35 -21.30
C SER A 5 -3.88 16.37 -20.24
N LEU A 6 -2.58 16.07 -20.23
CA LEU A 6 -1.94 15.20 -19.22
C LEU A 6 -2.06 15.78 -17.80
N ILE A 7 -1.84 17.10 -17.64
CA ILE A 7 -1.98 17.77 -16.34
C ILE A 7 -3.41 17.65 -15.80
N GLY A 8 -4.41 17.85 -16.67
CA GLY A 8 -5.82 17.72 -16.29
C GLY A 8 -6.17 16.29 -15.85
N PHE A 9 -5.75 15.29 -16.60
CA PHE A 9 -5.91 13.87 -16.29
C PHE A 9 -5.26 13.51 -14.95
N HIS A 10 -4.00 13.86 -14.74
CA HIS A 10 -3.29 13.61 -13.48
C HIS A 10 -3.96 14.29 -12.28
N LYS A 11 -4.49 15.49 -12.46
CA LYS A 11 -5.21 16.20 -11.39
C LYS A 11 -6.46 15.46 -10.95
N ILE A 12 -7.18 14.82 -11.88
CA ILE A 12 -8.37 14.03 -11.57
C ILE A 12 -7.96 12.74 -10.83
N LEU A 13 -6.96 12.02 -11.35
CA LEU A 13 -6.47 10.79 -10.71
C LEU A 13 -5.90 11.03 -9.32
N SER A 14 -5.29 12.20 -9.10
CA SER A 14 -4.67 12.58 -7.80
C SER A 14 -5.66 13.21 -6.83
N ASP A 15 -6.93 13.37 -7.18
CA ASP A 15 -7.95 13.88 -6.26
C ASP A 15 -8.14 12.91 -5.10
N PRO A 16 -7.88 13.34 -3.85
CA PRO A 16 -8.06 12.47 -2.68
C PRO A 16 -9.46 11.87 -2.56
N LYS A 17 -10.50 12.58 -3.04
CA LYS A 17 -11.86 12.04 -3.04
C LYS A 17 -11.99 10.86 -4.00
N PHE A 18 -11.35 10.95 -5.17
CA PHE A 18 -11.34 9.91 -6.17
C PHE A 18 -10.61 8.66 -5.64
N ILE A 19 -9.38 8.84 -5.14
CA ILE A 19 -8.55 7.76 -4.59
C ILE A 19 -9.25 7.09 -3.39
N ASN A 20 -9.71 7.88 -2.42
CA ASN A 20 -10.28 7.35 -1.19
C ASN A 20 -11.57 6.53 -1.42
N MET A 21 -12.36 6.84 -2.45
CA MET A 21 -13.56 6.04 -2.77
C MET A 21 -13.19 4.62 -3.20
N CYS A 22 -12.10 4.45 -3.97
CA CYS A 22 -11.58 3.16 -4.36
C CYS A 22 -10.86 2.45 -3.21
N ASP A 23 -9.97 3.16 -2.52
CA ASP A 23 -9.21 2.60 -1.41
C ASP A 23 -10.09 2.14 -0.25
N ARG A 24 -11.27 2.74 -0.09
CA ARG A 24 -12.29 2.28 0.86
C ARG A 24 -13.21 1.19 0.32
N GLY A 25 -13.05 0.78 -0.92
CA GLY A 25 -13.97 -0.19 -1.55
C GLY A 25 -15.41 0.29 -1.68
N ILE A 26 -15.66 1.62 -1.67
CA ILE A 26 -16.99 2.19 -1.87
C ILE A 26 -17.42 1.99 -3.32
N ILE A 27 -16.49 2.16 -4.25
CA ILE A 27 -16.68 1.94 -5.67
C ILE A 27 -15.50 1.10 -6.19
N PRO A 28 -15.74 -0.02 -6.89
CA PRO A 28 -14.69 -0.76 -7.57
C PRO A 28 -13.92 0.13 -8.56
N PHE A 29 -12.61 -0.11 -8.69
CA PHE A 29 -11.72 0.69 -9.53
C PHE A 29 -12.25 0.86 -10.97
N ASP A 30 -12.60 -0.24 -11.65
CA ASP A 30 -13.08 -0.19 -13.03
C ASP A 30 -14.36 0.65 -13.16
N LYS A 31 -15.28 0.57 -12.18
CA LYS A 31 -16.52 1.37 -12.17
C LYS A 31 -16.25 2.84 -11.93
N MET A 32 -15.24 3.15 -11.12
CA MET A 32 -14.84 4.53 -10.88
C MET A 32 -14.23 5.14 -12.15
N ILE A 33 -13.36 4.41 -12.86
CA ILE A 33 -12.80 4.87 -14.13
C ILE A 33 -13.92 5.03 -15.19
N ASP A 34 -14.87 4.09 -15.30
CA ASP A 34 -16.03 4.23 -16.19
C ASP A 34 -16.86 5.48 -15.88
N GLY A 35 -16.96 5.83 -14.59
CA GLY A 35 -17.62 7.08 -14.14
C GLY A 35 -16.82 8.33 -14.54
N ALA A 36 -15.50 8.28 -14.44
CA ALA A 36 -14.62 9.37 -14.85
C ALA A 36 -14.67 9.60 -16.36
N ILE A 37 -14.67 8.55 -17.18
CA ILE A 37 -14.84 8.64 -18.65
C ILE A 37 -16.14 9.38 -19.01
N LYS A 38 -17.25 9.06 -18.34
CA LYS A 38 -18.53 9.74 -18.58
C LYS A 38 -18.52 11.22 -18.17
N ARG A 39 -17.83 11.54 -17.10
CA ARG A 39 -17.79 12.90 -16.54
C ARG A 39 -16.78 13.81 -17.26
N TYR A 40 -15.73 13.24 -17.81
CA TYR A 40 -14.62 13.93 -18.47
C TYR A 40 -14.33 13.28 -19.82
N PRO A 41 -15.25 13.39 -20.79
CA PRO A 41 -15.13 12.71 -22.09
C PRO A 41 -13.89 13.13 -22.88
N GLU A 42 -13.35 14.33 -22.61
CA GLU A 42 -12.10 14.81 -23.20
C GLU A 42 -10.88 13.99 -22.79
N TYR A 43 -10.95 13.21 -21.70
CA TYR A 43 -9.88 12.31 -21.22
C TYR A 43 -10.23 10.83 -21.37
N SER A 44 -11.25 10.49 -22.15
CA SER A 44 -11.77 9.12 -22.23
C SER A 44 -10.71 8.11 -22.65
N ASP A 45 -9.87 8.44 -23.62
CA ASP A 45 -8.82 7.57 -24.14
C ASP A 45 -7.72 7.35 -23.08
N ALA A 46 -7.34 8.41 -22.35
CA ALA A 46 -6.37 8.32 -21.27
C ALA A 46 -6.87 7.47 -20.10
N PHE A 47 -8.13 7.62 -19.70
CA PHE A 47 -8.74 6.79 -18.65
C PHE A 47 -8.86 5.33 -19.08
N THR A 48 -9.25 5.07 -20.33
CA THR A 48 -9.34 3.72 -20.88
C THR A 48 -7.96 3.07 -20.88
N PHE A 49 -6.95 3.77 -21.40
CA PHE A 49 -5.58 3.28 -21.41
C PHE A 49 -5.07 2.99 -19.98
N PHE A 50 -5.28 3.90 -19.04
CA PHE A 50 -4.88 3.71 -17.64
C PHE A 50 -5.56 2.49 -17.02
N LYS A 51 -6.86 2.30 -17.23
CA LYS A 51 -7.60 1.14 -16.74
C LYS A 51 -7.05 -0.17 -17.29
N ASP A 52 -6.84 -0.22 -18.60
CA ASP A 52 -6.41 -1.43 -19.29
C ASP A 52 -4.96 -1.80 -19.00
N ASN A 53 -4.11 -0.80 -18.71
CA ASN A 53 -2.68 -0.98 -18.45
C ASN A 53 -2.28 -0.71 -16.98
N TYR A 54 -3.22 -0.73 -16.05
CA TYR A 54 -2.98 -0.40 -14.63
C TYR A 54 -1.78 -1.15 -14.03
N LEU A 55 -1.60 -2.43 -14.39
CA LEU A 55 -0.50 -3.23 -13.87
C LEU A 55 0.87 -2.81 -14.39
N GLU A 56 0.95 -2.05 -15.46
CA GLU A 56 2.21 -1.55 -16.01
C GLU A 56 2.76 -0.37 -15.21
N GLU A 57 1.89 0.35 -14.48
CA GLU A 57 2.28 1.39 -13.53
C GLU A 57 3.11 0.82 -12.35
N ILE A 58 2.98 -0.49 -12.10
CA ILE A 58 3.70 -1.16 -11.02
C ILE A 58 4.90 -1.87 -11.61
N THR A 59 6.05 -1.19 -11.53
CA THR A 59 7.28 -1.59 -12.22
C THR A 59 8.01 -2.75 -11.57
N GLY A 60 7.76 -3.02 -10.26
CA GLY A 60 8.40 -4.16 -9.59
C GLY A 60 8.51 -4.00 -8.08
N GLU A 61 9.34 -4.86 -7.53
CA GLU A 61 9.66 -4.86 -6.10
C GLU A 61 10.75 -3.83 -5.80
N ILE A 62 10.67 -3.23 -4.62
CA ILE A 62 11.76 -2.38 -4.13
C ILE A 62 12.99 -3.26 -3.86
N GLU A 63 14.13 -2.85 -4.40
CA GLU A 63 15.39 -3.58 -4.28
C GLU A 63 15.74 -3.91 -2.82
N GLY A 64 16.17 -5.14 -2.58
CA GLY A 64 16.54 -5.64 -1.25
C GLY A 64 15.36 -6.07 -0.37
N MET A 65 14.11 -5.64 -0.66
CA MET A 65 12.97 -5.94 0.21
C MET A 65 12.66 -7.42 0.29
N ARG A 66 12.74 -8.15 -0.81
CA ARG A 66 12.51 -9.61 -0.81
C ARG A 66 13.52 -10.35 0.09
N VAL A 67 14.77 -9.93 0.06
CA VAL A 67 15.83 -10.51 0.91
C VAL A 67 15.55 -10.20 2.37
N LEU A 68 15.20 -8.95 2.70
CA LEU A 68 14.83 -8.53 4.05
C LEU A 68 13.64 -9.34 4.59
N LEU A 69 12.55 -9.44 3.83
CA LEU A 69 11.36 -10.16 4.27
C LEU A 69 11.65 -11.65 4.52
N LYS A 70 12.41 -12.30 3.64
CA LYS A 70 12.84 -13.69 3.84
C LYS A 70 13.69 -13.85 5.11
N LYS A 71 14.62 -12.93 5.36
CA LYS A 71 15.48 -12.97 6.54
C LYS A 71 14.67 -12.78 7.83
N LEU A 72 13.73 -11.83 7.84
CA LEU A 72 12.82 -11.63 8.97
C LEU A 72 12.03 -12.91 9.28
N LYS A 73 11.46 -13.57 8.26
CA LYS A 73 10.75 -14.84 8.46
C LYS A 73 11.65 -15.95 9.01
N GLN A 74 12.86 -16.09 8.48
CA GLN A 74 13.85 -17.06 8.97
C GLN A 74 14.25 -16.79 10.43
N SER A 75 14.21 -15.52 10.85
CA SER A 75 14.48 -15.09 12.23
C SER A 75 13.25 -15.22 13.15
N GLY A 76 12.15 -15.79 12.66
CA GLY A 76 10.94 -16.05 13.45
C GLY A 76 9.91 -14.93 13.49
N PHE A 77 10.15 -13.82 12.79
CA PHE A 77 9.16 -12.73 12.71
C PHE A 77 7.97 -13.12 11.85
N LYS A 78 6.78 -12.65 12.25
CA LYS A 78 5.56 -12.70 11.46
C LYS A 78 5.43 -11.42 10.66
N LEU A 79 5.04 -11.55 9.40
CA LEU A 79 4.95 -10.45 8.45
C LEU A 79 3.51 -10.22 8.03
N TYR A 80 3.00 -9.01 8.24
CA TYR A 80 1.63 -8.66 7.87
C TYR A 80 1.61 -7.42 6.99
N GLY A 81 0.77 -7.44 5.96
CA GLY A 81 0.50 -6.28 5.12
C GLY A 81 -0.64 -5.43 5.69
N LEU A 82 -0.46 -4.10 5.69
CA LEU A 82 -1.51 -3.13 5.96
C LEU A 82 -1.46 -2.05 4.88
N THR A 83 -2.42 -2.09 3.95
CA THR A 83 -2.35 -1.26 2.74
C THR A 83 -3.63 -0.48 2.47
N ASN A 84 -3.45 0.78 2.02
CA ASN A 84 -4.49 1.53 1.35
C ASN A 84 -4.43 1.17 -0.13
N TRP A 85 -5.38 0.38 -0.60
CA TRP A 85 -5.42 -0.06 -1.98
C TRP A 85 -6.86 -0.46 -2.37
N SER A 86 -7.21 -0.19 -3.61
CA SER A 86 -8.47 -0.62 -4.20
C SER A 86 -8.48 -2.14 -4.48
N ASP A 87 -9.57 -2.62 -5.06
CA ASP A 87 -9.70 -4.01 -5.52
C ASP A 87 -8.69 -4.41 -6.61
N THR A 88 -7.95 -3.46 -7.19
CA THR A 88 -6.85 -3.75 -8.13
C THR A 88 -5.68 -4.50 -7.48
N ILE A 89 -5.56 -4.47 -6.14
CA ILE A 89 -4.51 -5.19 -5.42
C ILE A 89 -4.48 -6.69 -5.75
N TYR A 90 -5.62 -7.30 -6.01
CA TYR A 90 -5.67 -8.72 -6.36
C TYR A 90 -4.93 -9.03 -7.66
N ARG A 91 -5.06 -8.16 -8.67
CA ARG A 91 -4.30 -8.25 -9.93
C ARG A 91 -2.79 -8.11 -9.68
N VAL A 92 -2.41 -7.22 -8.75
CA VAL A 92 -1.00 -7.02 -8.36
C VAL A 92 -0.44 -8.24 -7.62
N MET A 93 -1.21 -8.83 -6.71
CA MET A 93 -0.82 -10.03 -5.98
C MET A 93 -0.68 -11.28 -6.88
N GLU A 94 -1.41 -11.33 -7.99
CA GLU A 94 -1.24 -12.36 -9.01
C GLU A 94 0.06 -12.16 -9.81
N LYS A 95 0.41 -10.90 -10.12
CA LYS A 95 1.62 -10.55 -10.88
C LYS A 95 2.90 -10.70 -10.04
N PHE A 96 2.86 -10.35 -8.75
CA PHE A 96 4.04 -10.31 -7.89
C PHE A 96 3.91 -11.29 -6.71
N ASP A 97 4.74 -12.31 -6.69
CA ASP A 97 4.68 -13.37 -5.68
C ASP A 97 5.28 -12.99 -4.31
N ILE A 98 5.87 -11.79 -4.17
CA ILE A 98 6.42 -11.28 -2.89
C ILE A 98 5.35 -11.26 -1.79
N PHE A 99 4.09 -11.04 -2.14
CA PHE A 99 2.98 -11.07 -1.19
C PHE A 99 2.79 -12.41 -0.49
N ARG A 100 3.27 -13.52 -1.10
CA ARG A 100 3.27 -14.87 -0.48
C ARG A 100 4.21 -14.99 0.70
N LEU A 101 5.11 -14.01 0.90
CA LEU A 101 5.96 -13.96 2.07
C LEU A 101 5.21 -13.46 3.32
N LEU A 102 4.07 -12.81 3.15
CA LEU A 102 3.25 -12.31 4.25
C LEU A 102 2.44 -13.44 4.90
N ASP A 103 2.31 -13.38 6.21
CA ASP A 103 1.47 -14.29 7.01
C ASP A 103 0.00 -13.87 7.00
N GLY A 104 -0.29 -12.67 6.48
CA GLY A 104 -1.63 -12.16 6.26
C GLY A 104 -1.65 -10.69 5.87
N MET A 105 -2.83 -10.20 5.51
CA MET A 105 -3.01 -8.81 5.07
C MET A 105 -4.33 -8.23 5.58
N VAL A 106 -4.32 -6.91 5.76
CA VAL A 106 -5.50 -6.06 5.88
C VAL A 106 -5.46 -5.04 4.75
N ILE A 107 -6.51 -5.06 3.94
CA ILE A 107 -6.64 -4.24 2.74
C ILE A 107 -7.79 -3.27 2.95
N SER A 108 -7.54 -1.99 2.75
CA SER A 108 -8.50 -0.93 3.04
C SER A 108 -9.82 -1.08 2.29
N CYS A 109 -9.81 -1.57 1.06
CA CYS A 109 -11.05 -1.75 0.29
C CYS A 109 -11.94 -2.87 0.83
N GLU A 110 -11.40 -3.81 1.62
CA GLU A 110 -12.20 -4.85 2.32
C GLU A 110 -12.77 -4.32 3.64
N GLU A 111 -11.99 -3.49 4.34
CA GLU A 111 -12.30 -3.04 5.69
C GLU A 111 -13.06 -1.71 5.73
N HIS A 112 -13.10 -0.97 4.62
CA HIS A 112 -13.71 0.35 4.46
C HIS A 112 -13.08 1.48 5.30
N PHE A 113 -11.91 1.22 5.87
CA PHE A 113 -11.06 2.18 6.58
C PHE A 113 -9.72 2.32 5.86
N ILE A 114 -9.14 3.52 5.91
CA ILE A 114 -7.82 3.80 5.29
C ILE A 114 -6.83 4.31 6.35
N LYS A 115 -5.54 4.05 6.17
CA LYS A 115 -4.49 4.72 6.95
C LYS A 115 -4.58 6.24 6.69
N PRO A 116 -4.45 7.11 7.69
CA PRO A 116 -4.04 6.87 9.08
C PRO A 116 -5.21 6.68 10.08
N GLU A 117 -6.40 6.31 9.67
CA GLU A 117 -7.53 6.09 10.57
C GLU A 117 -7.21 4.97 11.57
N LYS A 118 -7.54 5.21 12.83
CA LYS A 118 -7.26 4.27 13.93
C LYS A 118 -7.85 2.89 13.65
N GLU A 119 -9.02 2.86 13.05
CA GLU A 119 -9.82 1.68 12.80
C GLU A 119 -9.05 0.62 11.97
N ILE A 120 -8.31 1.03 10.93
CA ILE A 120 -7.61 0.07 10.09
C ILE A 120 -6.47 -0.65 10.83
N TYR A 121 -5.78 0.04 11.73
CA TYR A 121 -4.75 -0.58 12.59
C TYR A 121 -5.38 -1.52 13.62
N LEU A 122 -6.55 -1.16 14.16
CA LEU A 122 -7.30 -2.03 15.06
C LEU A 122 -7.81 -3.27 14.33
N ARG A 123 -8.24 -3.16 13.06
CA ARG A 123 -8.58 -4.32 12.23
C ARG A 123 -7.42 -5.29 12.09
N LEU A 124 -6.21 -4.77 11.81
CA LEU A 124 -5.00 -5.61 11.75
C LEU A 124 -4.73 -6.31 13.09
N ARG A 125 -4.77 -5.55 14.18
CA ARG A 125 -4.58 -6.08 15.54
C ARG A 125 -5.57 -7.22 15.83
N ASP A 126 -6.84 -6.99 15.60
CA ASP A 126 -7.92 -7.91 15.99
C ASP A 126 -7.96 -9.14 15.08
N LYS A 127 -7.74 -8.96 13.77
CA LYS A 127 -7.73 -10.06 12.78
C LYS A 127 -6.64 -11.10 13.08
N TYR A 128 -5.48 -10.66 13.58
CA TYR A 128 -4.33 -11.54 13.81
C TYR A 128 -3.94 -11.69 15.28
N GLY A 129 -4.74 -11.16 16.21
CA GLY A 129 -4.49 -11.26 17.64
C GLY A 129 -3.20 -10.60 18.09
N LEU A 130 -2.82 -9.48 17.46
CA LEU A 130 -1.55 -8.82 17.69
C LEU A 130 -1.57 -8.00 18.98
N LYS A 131 -0.43 -7.93 19.67
CA LYS A 131 -0.19 -6.95 20.72
C LYS A 131 0.58 -5.77 20.14
N PRO A 132 0.02 -4.55 20.14
CA PRO A 132 0.67 -3.40 19.51
C PRO A 132 2.11 -3.16 19.98
N SER A 133 2.40 -3.35 21.27
CA SER A 133 3.75 -3.20 21.85
C SER A 133 4.77 -4.24 21.37
N GLU A 134 4.33 -5.30 20.69
CA GLU A 134 5.19 -6.32 20.10
C GLU A 134 5.30 -6.16 18.57
N CYS A 135 4.70 -5.09 18.00
CA CYS A 135 4.64 -4.84 16.57
C CYS A 135 5.54 -3.69 16.17
N LEU A 136 6.27 -3.88 15.08
CA LEU A 136 6.95 -2.83 14.36
C LEU A 136 6.20 -2.55 13.06
N PHE A 137 5.65 -1.35 12.94
CA PHE A 137 4.98 -0.87 11.73
C PHE A 137 5.94 -0.05 10.87
N THR A 138 5.78 -0.14 9.55
CA THR A 138 6.57 0.66 8.62
C THR A 138 5.72 1.18 7.48
N ASP A 139 5.94 2.42 7.11
CA ASP A 139 5.21 3.11 6.02
C ASP A 139 6.05 4.27 5.49
N ASP A 140 5.88 4.65 4.26
CA ASP A 140 6.56 5.77 3.61
C ASP A 140 5.92 7.14 3.93
N ARG A 141 4.73 7.14 4.55
CA ARG A 141 4.01 8.36 4.94
C ARG A 141 4.04 8.55 6.46
N MET A 142 4.62 9.67 6.88
CA MET A 142 4.74 10.01 8.31
C MET A 142 3.38 9.99 9.04
N VAL A 143 2.31 10.43 8.38
CA VAL A 143 0.95 10.41 8.98
C VAL A 143 0.49 8.99 9.33
N ASN A 144 0.86 7.99 8.52
CA ASN A 144 0.55 6.59 8.76
C ASN A 144 1.41 6.03 9.90
N VAL A 145 2.71 6.40 9.95
CA VAL A 145 3.61 6.07 11.07
C VAL A 145 3.05 6.60 12.39
N LEU A 146 2.57 7.85 12.41
CA LEU A 146 1.96 8.45 13.59
C LEU A 146 0.65 7.76 13.99
N GLY A 147 -0.16 7.32 13.01
CA GLY A 147 -1.38 6.53 13.25
C GLY A 147 -1.09 5.21 13.95
N ALA A 148 -0.04 4.48 13.54
CA ALA A 148 0.40 3.25 14.19
C ALA A 148 0.90 3.50 15.62
N LYS A 149 1.71 4.55 15.83
CA LYS A 149 2.19 4.95 17.16
C LYS A 149 1.04 5.30 18.10
N ALA A 150 -0.01 5.93 17.60
CA ALA A 150 -1.18 6.32 18.40
C ALA A 150 -1.94 5.12 19.01
N ILE A 151 -1.77 3.91 18.47
CA ILE A 151 -2.35 2.67 19.03
C ILE A 151 -1.33 1.83 19.81
N GLY A 152 -0.10 2.34 20.00
CA GLY A 152 0.94 1.72 20.81
C GLY A 152 1.88 0.78 20.06
N MET A 153 1.91 0.83 18.73
CA MET A 153 2.93 0.15 17.92
C MET A 153 4.24 0.94 17.93
N GLU A 154 5.37 0.25 17.91
CA GLU A 154 6.62 0.86 17.43
C GLU A 154 6.47 1.09 15.90
N ALA A 155 7.00 2.23 15.41
CA ALA A 155 6.84 2.53 13.99
C ALA A 155 7.99 3.34 13.41
N VAL A 156 8.39 3.00 12.17
CA VAL A 156 9.52 3.54 11.42
C VAL A 156 9.05 4.09 10.08
N LEU A 157 9.58 5.25 9.71
CA LEU A 157 9.37 5.81 8.37
C LEU A 157 10.29 5.09 7.38
N PHE A 158 9.72 4.57 6.31
CA PHE A 158 10.48 4.12 5.17
C PHE A 158 11.00 5.35 4.39
N THR A 159 12.32 5.42 4.20
CA THR A 159 12.99 6.51 3.46
C THR A 159 13.61 5.97 2.17
N THR A 160 14.79 5.38 2.29
CA THR A 160 15.45 4.67 1.20
C THR A 160 15.61 3.19 1.54
N PRO A 161 15.68 2.28 0.56
CA PRO A 161 15.89 0.86 0.84
C PRO A 161 17.07 0.58 1.75
N LYS A 162 18.20 1.26 1.52
CA LYS A 162 19.44 1.07 2.28
C LYS A 162 19.31 1.50 3.74
N GLU A 163 18.76 2.70 3.97
CA GLU A 163 18.55 3.23 5.33
C GLU A 163 17.52 2.39 6.08
N TYR A 164 16.46 2.00 5.39
CA TYR A 164 15.41 1.18 5.96
C TYR A 164 15.91 -0.21 6.38
N ILE A 165 16.65 -0.89 5.51
CA ILE A 165 17.25 -2.20 5.84
C ILE A 165 18.14 -2.07 7.06
N PHE A 166 19.02 -1.06 7.11
CA PHE A 166 19.90 -0.81 8.25
C PHE A 166 19.12 -0.60 9.56
N GLU A 167 18.04 0.18 9.51
CA GLU A 167 17.19 0.44 10.68
C GLU A 167 16.48 -0.83 11.17
N ILE A 168 15.95 -1.64 10.25
CA ILE A 168 15.30 -2.91 10.59
C ILE A 168 16.31 -3.91 11.16
N GLU A 169 17.51 -4.01 10.60
CA GLU A 169 18.58 -4.84 11.16
C GLU A 169 18.87 -4.46 12.62
N ARG A 170 18.97 -3.15 12.89
CA ARG A 170 19.24 -2.61 14.21
C ARG A 170 18.12 -2.90 15.21
N ILE A 171 16.87 -2.68 14.81
CA ILE A 171 15.70 -2.86 15.69
C ILE A 171 15.42 -4.35 15.93
N CYS A 172 15.47 -5.16 14.89
CA CYS A 172 15.14 -6.59 14.95
C CYS A 172 16.33 -7.48 15.38
N GLY A 173 17.53 -6.92 15.50
CA GLY A 173 18.71 -7.68 15.88
C GLY A 173 19.14 -8.73 14.85
N ILE A 174 18.84 -8.50 13.58
CA ILE A 174 19.20 -9.38 12.45
C ILE A 174 20.32 -8.75 11.63
N LYS A 175 20.96 -9.56 10.76
CA LYS A 175 21.88 -9.06 9.72
C LYS A 175 21.50 -9.65 8.38
N ILE A 176 21.55 -8.83 7.35
CA ILE A 176 21.35 -9.23 5.96
C ILE A 176 22.74 -9.27 5.31
N GLU A 177 23.18 -10.47 4.98
CA GLU A 177 24.40 -10.63 4.20
C GLU A 177 24.12 -10.08 2.78
N GLN A 178 24.92 -9.13 2.35
CA GLN A 178 24.85 -8.52 1.01
C GLN A 178 25.44 -9.45 -0.05
#